data_4e82a9757aa6b86389d40823d84375bd
#
_entry.id   4e82a9757aa6b86389d40823d84375bd
#
_cell.length_a   1.000
_cell.length_b   1.000
_cell.length_c   1.000
_cell.angle_alpha   90.00
_cell.angle_beta   90.00
_cell.angle_gamma   90.00
#
_symmetry.space_group_name_H-M   'P 1'
#
loop_
_entity.id
_entity.type
_entity.pdbx_description
1 polymer ?
#
loop_
_entity_poly.entity_id
_entity_poly.type
_entity_poly.pdbx_seq_one_letter_code
_entity_poly.pdbx_strand_id
1 'polypeptide(L)'
;FTTIGAAAENIQGVKIAINFAGGAGGDPKNRPWNPCQSERIAQTYGLYGAKAKVPTLWLYSANDAYWGPDNPKKWVAAFTERGGKAEFVSLPAYGSDGHASFNGNPDAWKPPVEAFLKKHGF
;
A
#
# COMPACT_ATOMS: atom_id res chain seq x y z
N PHE A 1 3.05 -2.09 -5.67
CA PHE A 1 4.23 -2.95 -5.48
C PHE A 1 5.51 -2.20 -5.83
N THR A 2 5.60 -1.64 -7.03
CA THR A 2 6.76 -0.89 -7.52
C THR A 2 7.15 0.30 -6.63
N THR A 3 6.19 1.05 -6.13
CA THR A 3 6.43 2.20 -5.23
C THR A 3 7.26 1.82 -4.00
N ILE A 4 6.92 0.72 -3.36
CA ILE A 4 7.61 0.26 -2.14
C ILE A 4 8.97 -0.36 -2.50
N GLY A 5 9.07 -1.04 -3.65
CA GLY A 5 10.36 -1.48 -4.19
C GLY A 5 11.30 -0.30 -4.44
N ALA A 6 10.80 0.77 -5.07
CA ALA A 6 11.58 1.99 -5.28
C ALA A 6 12.02 2.67 -3.96
N ALA A 7 11.15 2.67 -2.94
CA ALA A 7 11.52 3.16 -1.62
C ALA A 7 12.66 2.34 -0.98
N ALA A 8 12.71 1.03 -1.23
CA ALA A 8 13.77 0.14 -0.75
C ALA A 8 15.12 0.36 -1.43
N GLU A 9 15.14 0.96 -2.61
CA GLU A 9 16.38 1.32 -3.31
C GLU A 9 17.06 2.58 -2.73
N ASN A 10 16.39 3.30 -1.83
CA ASN A 10 16.91 4.51 -1.16
C ASN A 10 17.47 5.55 -2.14
N ILE A 11 16.76 5.78 -3.24
CA ILE A 11 17.15 6.72 -4.30
C ILE A 11 17.37 8.10 -3.71
N GLN A 12 18.50 8.73 -4.03
CA GLN A 12 18.83 10.06 -3.56
C GLN A 12 17.76 11.08 -3.96
N GLY A 13 17.30 11.88 -2.97
CA GLY A 13 16.25 12.87 -3.18
C GLY A 13 14.83 12.37 -2.90
N VAL A 14 14.58 11.06 -2.88
CA VAL A 14 13.30 10.50 -2.41
C VAL A 14 13.22 10.65 -0.90
N LYS A 15 12.18 11.29 -0.40
CA LYS A 15 11.98 11.59 1.04
C LYS A 15 10.87 10.77 1.67
N ILE A 16 9.88 10.42 0.89
CA ILE A 16 8.69 9.63 1.28
C ILE A 16 8.25 8.76 0.10
N ALA A 17 7.40 7.78 0.36
CA ALA A 17 6.70 7.04 -0.69
C ALA A 17 5.23 6.82 -0.32
N ILE A 18 4.34 6.98 -1.29
CA ILE A 18 2.89 6.81 -1.11
C ILE A 18 2.42 5.70 -2.02
N ASN A 19 1.87 4.65 -1.44
CA ASN A 19 1.40 3.45 -2.13
C ASN A 19 -0.13 3.41 -2.17
N PHE A 20 -0.70 3.68 -3.33
CA PHE A 20 -2.14 3.55 -3.58
C PHE A 20 -2.43 2.14 -4.08
N ALA A 21 -3.06 1.32 -3.25
CA ALA A 21 -3.54 -0.02 -3.56
C ALA A 21 -2.53 -0.90 -4.34
N GLY A 22 -1.25 -0.72 -4.07
CA GLY A 22 -0.19 -1.44 -4.79
C GLY A 22 -0.06 -2.88 -4.32
N GLY A 23 0.00 -3.80 -5.27
CA GLY A 23 0.17 -5.23 -5.03
C GLY A 23 0.60 -5.94 -6.32
N ALA A 24 0.50 -7.24 -6.33
CA ALA A 24 0.77 -8.07 -7.50
C ALA A 24 -0.12 -9.32 -7.53
N GLY A 25 -0.34 -9.88 -8.71
CA GLY A 25 -1.06 -11.15 -8.88
C GLY A 25 -2.56 -11.12 -8.59
N GLY A 26 -3.17 -9.93 -8.53
CA GLY A 26 -4.61 -9.79 -8.35
C GLY A 26 -5.40 -10.16 -9.62
N ASP A 27 -6.51 -10.84 -9.42
CA ASP A 27 -7.47 -11.21 -10.47
C ASP A 27 -8.89 -11.05 -9.90
N PRO A 28 -9.43 -9.81 -9.94
CA PRO A 28 -10.72 -9.52 -9.32
C PRO A 28 -11.89 -10.23 -9.96
N LYS A 29 -11.73 -10.66 -11.21
CA LYS A 29 -12.79 -11.36 -11.97
C LYS A 29 -12.91 -12.83 -11.56
N ASN A 30 -11.77 -13.53 -11.49
CA ASN A 30 -11.78 -14.98 -11.27
C ASN A 30 -11.44 -15.38 -9.84
N ARG A 31 -10.70 -14.53 -9.13
CA ARG A 31 -10.23 -14.77 -7.76
C ARG A 31 -10.32 -13.48 -6.92
N PRO A 32 -11.53 -12.91 -6.73
CA PRO A 32 -11.68 -11.69 -5.94
C PRO A 32 -11.15 -11.91 -4.54
N TRP A 33 -10.39 -10.91 -4.03
CA TRP A 33 -9.75 -10.90 -2.72
C TRP A 33 -8.66 -11.95 -2.48
N ASN A 34 -8.36 -12.75 -3.49
CA ASN A 34 -7.38 -13.83 -3.39
C ASN A 34 -6.26 -13.68 -4.44
N PRO A 35 -5.33 -12.73 -4.25
CA PRO A 35 -4.22 -12.55 -5.17
C PRO A 35 -3.31 -13.78 -5.21
N CYS A 36 -2.74 -14.04 -6.37
CA CYS A 36 -1.80 -15.12 -6.56
C CYS A 36 -0.57 -14.93 -5.65
N GLN A 37 -0.17 -15.97 -4.92
CA GLN A 37 1.04 -15.98 -4.11
C GLN A 37 1.14 -14.86 -3.04
N SER A 38 0.03 -14.55 -2.35
CA SER A 38 -0.01 -13.48 -1.35
C SER A 38 1.09 -13.60 -0.27
N GLU A 39 1.44 -14.81 0.15
CA GLU A 39 2.52 -15.04 1.12
C GLU A 39 3.90 -14.66 0.55
N ARG A 40 4.15 -14.94 -0.72
CA ARG A 40 5.40 -14.54 -1.39
C ARG A 40 5.49 -13.04 -1.56
N ILE A 41 4.36 -12.38 -1.79
CA ILE A 41 4.27 -10.92 -1.82
C ILE A 41 4.61 -10.34 -0.45
N ALA A 42 4.06 -10.92 0.64
CA ALA A 42 4.39 -10.52 2.01
C ALA A 42 5.88 -10.65 2.30
N GLN A 43 6.50 -11.78 1.92
CA GLN A 43 7.94 -12.00 2.07
C GLN A 43 8.76 -10.93 1.31
N THR A 44 8.35 -10.59 0.10
CA THR A 44 9.01 -9.54 -0.70
C THR A 44 8.89 -8.17 -0.05
N TYR A 45 7.71 -7.82 0.46
CA TYR A 45 7.54 -6.58 1.22
C TYR A 45 8.39 -6.57 2.49
N GLY A 46 8.55 -7.70 3.16
CA GLY A 46 9.48 -7.83 4.29
C GLY A 46 10.93 -7.52 3.88
N LEU A 47 11.39 -8.03 2.73
CA LEU A 47 12.72 -7.71 2.21
C LEU A 47 12.87 -6.22 1.88
N TYR A 48 11.84 -5.59 1.35
CA TYR A 48 11.82 -4.15 1.12
C TYR A 48 11.86 -3.35 2.43
N GLY A 49 11.10 -3.80 3.45
CA GLY A 49 11.09 -3.18 4.78
C GLY A 49 12.46 -3.19 5.46
N ALA A 50 13.24 -4.26 5.28
CA ALA A 50 14.60 -4.35 5.79
C ALA A 50 15.57 -3.32 5.17
N LYS A 51 15.25 -2.79 3.99
CA LYS A 51 16.10 -1.86 3.24
C LYS A 51 15.60 -0.42 3.27
N ALA A 52 14.28 -0.21 3.20
CA ALA A 52 13.67 1.11 3.07
C ALA A 52 13.93 2.00 4.27
N LYS A 53 14.50 3.18 4.05
CA LYS A 53 14.81 4.17 5.08
C LYS A 53 13.76 5.28 5.17
N VAL A 54 13.04 5.52 4.07
CA VAL A 54 12.04 6.59 3.97
C VAL A 54 10.70 6.15 4.56
N PRO A 55 9.92 7.06 5.17
CA PRO A 55 8.56 6.75 5.60
C PRO A 55 7.65 6.49 4.40
N THR A 56 6.70 5.58 4.58
CA THR A 56 5.76 5.16 3.55
C THR A 56 4.33 5.26 4.03
N LEU A 57 3.41 5.68 3.16
CA LEU A 57 1.97 5.67 3.38
C LEU A 57 1.32 4.62 2.48
N TRP A 58 0.44 3.79 3.04
CA TRP A 58 -0.22 2.70 2.35
C TRP A 58 -1.74 2.89 2.45
N LEU A 59 -2.40 3.08 1.30
CA LEU A 59 -3.83 3.37 1.21
C LEU A 59 -4.53 2.26 0.43
N TYR A 60 -5.53 1.63 1.06
CA TYR A 60 -6.32 0.56 0.45
C TYR A 60 -7.77 0.70 0.82
N SER A 61 -8.67 0.51 -0.13
CA SER A 61 -10.11 0.51 0.14
C SER A 61 -10.57 -0.80 0.77
N ALA A 62 -11.56 -0.71 1.65
CA ALA A 62 -12.09 -1.86 2.39
C ALA A 62 -12.68 -2.95 1.48
N ASN A 63 -13.18 -2.58 0.30
CA ASN A 63 -13.77 -3.48 -0.70
C ASN A 63 -12.93 -3.61 -1.98
N ASP A 64 -11.63 -3.43 -1.91
CA ASP A 64 -10.73 -3.64 -3.06
C ASP A 64 -10.83 -5.10 -3.55
N ALA A 65 -11.32 -5.28 -4.77
CA ALA A 65 -11.57 -6.63 -5.32
C ALA A 65 -10.27 -7.37 -5.69
N TYR A 66 -9.16 -6.66 -5.89
CA TYR A 66 -7.86 -7.27 -6.16
C TYR A 66 -7.25 -7.90 -4.90
N TRP A 67 -7.30 -7.18 -3.77
CA TRP A 67 -6.51 -7.52 -2.59
C TRP A 67 -7.35 -7.97 -1.40
N GLY A 68 -8.60 -7.53 -1.32
CA GLY A 68 -9.44 -7.67 -0.14
C GLY A 68 -8.92 -6.88 1.06
N PRO A 69 -9.61 -6.96 2.20
CA PRO A 69 -9.25 -6.18 3.39
C PRO A 69 -8.02 -6.72 4.14
N ASP A 70 -7.67 -8.00 3.98
CA ASP A 70 -6.69 -8.66 4.85
C ASP A 70 -5.29 -8.74 4.26
N ASN A 71 -5.15 -8.95 2.93
CA ASN A 71 -3.83 -9.06 2.31
C ASN A 71 -2.97 -7.80 2.50
N PRO A 72 -3.49 -6.57 2.27
CA PRO A 72 -2.69 -5.36 2.49
C PRO A 72 -2.18 -5.22 3.92
N LYS A 73 -2.98 -5.61 4.92
CA LYS A 73 -2.57 -5.60 6.34
C LYS A 73 -1.42 -6.55 6.60
N LYS A 74 -1.47 -7.76 6.06
CA LYS A 74 -0.36 -8.74 6.14
C LYS A 74 0.91 -8.21 5.49
N TRP A 75 0.79 -7.55 4.34
CA TRP A 75 1.93 -7.00 3.61
C TRP A 75 2.60 -5.85 4.36
N VAL A 76 1.80 -4.94 4.93
CA VAL A 76 2.31 -3.85 5.77
C VAL A 76 2.97 -4.40 7.04
N ALA A 77 2.36 -5.41 7.68
CA ALA A 77 2.95 -6.06 8.85
C ALA A 77 4.32 -6.66 8.52
N ALA A 78 4.43 -7.41 7.42
CA ALA A 78 5.71 -7.98 6.97
C ALA A 78 6.77 -6.91 6.70
N PHE A 79 6.38 -5.78 6.11
CA PHE A 79 7.26 -4.63 5.87
C PHE A 79 7.75 -4.00 7.18
N THR A 80 6.86 -3.76 8.13
CA THR A 80 7.18 -3.10 9.41
C THR A 80 7.96 -4.00 10.37
N GLU A 81 7.67 -5.30 10.41
CA GLU A 81 8.40 -6.30 11.21
C GLU A 81 9.89 -6.36 10.87
N ARG A 82 10.26 -5.99 9.65
CA ARG A 82 11.64 -5.93 9.18
C ARG A 82 12.28 -4.55 9.30
N GLY A 83 11.59 -3.58 9.91
CA GLY A 83 12.12 -2.24 10.17
C GLY A 83 11.62 -1.14 9.23
N GLY A 84 10.78 -1.46 8.25
CA GLY A 84 10.16 -0.46 7.38
C GLY A 84 9.23 0.48 8.15
N LYS A 85 9.23 1.75 7.77
CA LYS A 85 8.37 2.77 8.38
C LYS A 85 7.10 2.93 7.54
N ALA A 86 5.97 2.43 8.02
CA ALA A 86 4.71 2.48 7.30
C ALA A 86 3.57 3.03 8.14
N GLU A 87 2.74 3.86 7.51
CA GLU A 87 1.41 4.21 7.98
C GLU A 87 0.38 3.54 7.06
N PHE A 88 -0.58 2.83 7.64
CA PHE A 88 -1.63 2.14 6.90
C PHE A 88 -2.97 2.86 7.08
N VAL A 89 -3.63 3.15 5.97
CA VAL A 89 -4.96 3.75 5.96
C VAL A 89 -5.93 2.84 5.21
N SER A 90 -6.94 2.35 5.92
CA SER A 90 -8.08 1.68 5.32
C SER A 90 -9.07 2.75 4.86
N LEU A 91 -9.19 2.95 3.56
CA LEU A 91 -10.18 3.83 2.98
C LEU A 91 -11.57 3.16 3.02
N PRO A 92 -12.65 3.95 3.07
CA PRO A 92 -14.01 3.40 3.00
C PRO A 92 -14.23 2.63 1.69
N ALA A 93 -15.21 1.74 1.69
CA ALA A 93 -15.66 1.07 0.48
C ALA A 93 -16.08 2.08 -0.59
N TYR A 94 -15.77 1.79 -1.84
CA TYR A 94 -16.13 2.65 -2.96
C TYR A 94 -16.67 1.81 -4.12
N GLY A 95 -17.87 2.11 -4.58
CA GLY A 95 -18.52 1.42 -5.69
C GLY A 95 -18.57 -0.11 -5.51
N SER A 96 -18.53 -0.83 -6.60
CA SER A 96 -18.47 -2.30 -6.62
C SER A 96 -17.04 -2.84 -6.43
N ASP A 97 -16.03 -2.01 -6.66
CA ASP A 97 -14.61 -2.35 -6.49
C ASP A 97 -13.83 -1.12 -6.00
N GLY A 98 -13.41 -1.17 -4.75
CA GLY A 98 -12.66 -0.11 -4.11
C GLY A 98 -11.27 0.14 -4.71
N HIS A 99 -10.77 -0.74 -5.59
CA HIS A 99 -9.53 -0.49 -6.34
C HIS A 99 -9.61 0.78 -7.19
N ALA A 100 -10.81 1.15 -7.63
CA ALA A 100 -11.07 2.40 -8.38
C ALA A 100 -11.09 3.67 -7.51
N SER A 101 -10.95 3.56 -6.19
CA SER A 101 -11.09 4.68 -5.25
C SER A 101 -10.09 5.81 -5.52
N PHE A 102 -8.88 5.51 -5.99
CA PHE A 102 -7.89 6.53 -6.32
C PHE A 102 -8.41 7.54 -7.35
N ASN A 103 -9.05 7.06 -8.41
CA ASN A 103 -9.60 7.91 -9.47
C ASN A 103 -10.98 8.48 -9.11
N GLY A 104 -11.81 7.68 -8.44
CA GLY A 104 -13.24 8.00 -8.26
C GLY A 104 -13.60 8.64 -6.93
N ASN A 105 -12.74 8.56 -5.90
CA ASN A 105 -13.05 9.03 -4.55
C ASN A 105 -11.90 9.82 -3.91
N PRO A 106 -11.49 10.95 -4.50
CA PRO A 106 -10.38 11.75 -3.99
C PRO A 106 -10.64 12.31 -2.58
N ASP A 107 -11.88 12.56 -2.21
CA ASP A 107 -12.24 13.11 -0.90
C ASP A 107 -11.90 12.12 0.24
N ALA A 108 -11.86 10.82 -0.04
CA ALA A 108 -11.48 9.82 0.96
C ALA A 108 -9.96 9.73 1.18
N TRP A 109 -9.15 9.88 0.14
CA TRP A 109 -7.70 9.68 0.26
C TRP A 109 -6.89 10.96 0.40
N LYS A 110 -7.37 12.10 -0.10
CA LYS A 110 -6.64 13.38 0.02
C LYS A 110 -6.32 13.77 1.45
N PRO A 111 -7.27 13.76 2.42
CA PRO A 111 -6.97 14.16 3.78
C PRO A 111 -5.85 13.36 4.44
N PRO A 112 -5.83 12.00 4.42
CA PRO A 112 -4.71 11.26 4.99
C PRO A 112 -3.39 11.47 4.24
N VAL A 113 -3.41 11.70 2.94
CA VAL A 113 -2.20 12.04 2.17
C VAL A 113 -1.65 13.40 2.60
N GLU A 114 -2.50 14.43 2.69
CA GLU A 114 -2.10 15.77 3.13
C GLU A 114 -1.54 15.75 4.55
N ALA A 115 -2.18 15.00 5.46
CA ALA A 115 -1.69 14.84 6.83
C ALA A 115 -0.31 14.17 6.87
N PHE A 116 -0.10 13.13 6.06
CA PHE A 116 1.18 12.44 5.94
C PHE A 116 2.27 13.37 5.37
N LEU A 117 1.96 14.10 4.31
CA LEU A 117 2.87 15.10 3.72
C LEU A 117 3.29 16.14 4.76
N LYS A 118 2.32 16.77 5.42
CA LYS A 118 2.57 17.78 6.46
C LYS A 118 3.42 17.23 7.62
N LYS A 119 3.13 16.01 8.07
CA LYS A 119 3.90 15.33 9.13
C LYS A 119 5.39 15.19 8.78
N HIS A 120 5.70 15.03 7.50
CA HIS A 120 7.05 14.81 6.99
C HIS A 120 7.68 16.05 6.34
N GLY A 121 7.09 17.25 6.55
CA GLY A 121 7.69 18.53 6.18
C GLY A 121 7.44 18.99 4.74
N PHE A 122 6.33 18.55 4.15
CA PHE A 122 5.90 18.96 2.81
C PHE A 122 4.68 19.84 2.80
#